data_1f3f1d565abdb626e7afae556239e669
#
_entry.id   1f3f1d565abdb626e7afae556239e669
#
_cell.length_a   1.000
_cell.length_b   1.000
_cell.length_c   1.000
_cell.angle_alpha   90.00
_cell.angle_beta   90.00
_cell.angle_gamma   90.00
#
_symmetry.space_group_name_H-M   'P 1'
#
loop_
_entity.id
_entity.type
_entity.pdbx_description
1 polymer ?
#
loop_
_entity_poly.entity_id
_entity_poly.type
_entity_poly.pdbx_seq_one_letter_code
_entity_poly.pdbx_strand_id
1 'polypeptide(L)'
;MDKYLVHEILPAEGNPRNGEGSFLRAPDGDILFAYGRFTGGTGDDEACDIAMIRSHDGVVFGEPEIIARAEDFGVGNIMSVSGLTLPDGRICFWFLIKENDGTSTLGRTMSTDGKSFMAERCECLFPREYYVVNNDRFEIMSDGRIAVPAASHRKTFAPDGRLVRFEGNAELTVFVSDDGYTFREAGARCALPSYPFNRHAAIQEPGIYERPDGVVVMWARTTLGSQYMCASIDRMRSFTVPGPSEFTS
;
A
#
# COMPACT_ATOMS: atom_id res chain seq x y z
N MET A 1 -12.06 -23.33 -17.21
CA MET A 1 -12.60 -22.01 -16.83
C MET A 1 -12.01 -21.02 -17.81
N ASP A 2 -12.82 -20.49 -18.70
CA ASP A 2 -12.35 -19.52 -19.68
C ASP A 2 -11.91 -18.25 -18.93
N LYS A 3 -10.67 -17.81 -19.17
CA LYS A 3 -10.16 -16.57 -18.64
C LYS A 3 -10.72 -15.43 -19.49
N TYR A 4 -11.57 -14.61 -18.89
CA TYR A 4 -12.04 -13.39 -19.53
C TYR A 4 -11.02 -12.27 -19.24
N LEU A 5 -10.29 -11.85 -20.26
CA LEU A 5 -9.52 -10.62 -20.26
C LEU A 5 -10.49 -9.49 -20.60
N VAL A 6 -10.70 -8.57 -19.66
CA VAL A 6 -11.60 -7.42 -19.86
C VAL A 6 -10.85 -6.26 -20.47
N HIS A 7 -9.70 -5.91 -19.91
CA HIS A 7 -8.85 -4.81 -20.33
C HIS A 7 -7.38 -5.11 -20.05
N GLU A 8 -6.49 -4.62 -20.88
CA GLU A 8 -5.05 -4.81 -20.73
C GLU A 8 -4.34 -3.47 -20.92
N ILE A 9 -3.52 -3.09 -19.95
CA ILE A 9 -2.66 -1.90 -20.02
C ILE A 9 -1.25 -2.39 -20.36
N LEU A 10 -0.93 -2.35 -21.64
CA LEU A 10 0.36 -2.82 -22.15
C LEU A 10 1.49 -1.84 -21.82
N PRO A 11 2.72 -2.36 -21.57
CA PRO A 11 3.91 -1.54 -21.58
C PRO A 11 4.07 -0.83 -22.93
N ALA A 12 4.63 0.39 -22.90
CA ALA A 12 4.85 1.22 -24.07
C ALA A 12 6.18 1.97 -23.95
N GLU A 13 6.57 2.67 -25.00
CA GLU A 13 7.72 3.59 -24.94
C GLU A 13 7.48 4.65 -23.87
N GLY A 14 8.46 4.82 -22.95
CA GLY A 14 8.34 5.70 -21.79
C GLY A 14 7.41 5.18 -20.67
N ASN A 15 6.94 3.94 -20.79
CA ASN A 15 6.16 3.24 -19.74
C ASN A 15 6.44 1.73 -19.80
N PRO A 16 7.64 1.28 -19.41
CA PRO A 16 8.04 -0.14 -19.53
C PRO A 16 7.31 -1.09 -18.56
N ARG A 17 6.62 -0.57 -17.55
CA ARG A 17 5.88 -1.37 -16.55
C ARG A 17 4.67 -0.62 -16.00
N ASN A 18 3.58 -1.35 -15.79
CA ASN A 18 2.45 -0.92 -14.97
C ASN A 18 2.41 -1.78 -13.71
N GLY A 19 2.23 -1.13 -12.56
CA GLY A 19 2.13 -1.79 -11.27
C GLY A 19 0.72 -2.26 -10.96
N GLU A 20 0.57 -2.85 -9.81
CA GLU A 20 -0.72 -3.17 -9.22
C GLU A 20 -1.47 -1.88 -8.85
N GLY A 21 -2.79 -1.98 -8.66
CA GLY A 21 -3.61 -0.81 -8.40
C GLY A 21 -4.82 -1.10 -7.52
N SER A 22 -5.69 -0.11 -7.46
CA SER A 22 -6.91 -0.12 -6.66
C SER A 22 -8.08 0.40 -7.45
N PHE A 23 -9.24 -0.21 -7.26
CA PHE A 23 -10.49 0.18 -7.89
C PHE A 23 -11.37 1.01 -6.96
N LEU A 24 -11.99 2.05 -7.52
CA LEU A 24 -13.05 2.80 -6.85
C LEU A 24 -14.22 3.04 -7.80
N ARG A 25 -15.39 3.31 -7.23
CA ARG A 25 -16.52 3.86 -7.97
C ARG A 25 -16.61 5.36 -7.73
N ALA A 26 -16.60 6.12 -8.81
CA ALA A 26 -16.79 7.58 -8.76
C ALA A 26 -18.24 7.94 -8.40
N PRO A 27 -18.52 9.17 -7.95
CA PRO A 27 -19.88 9.62 -7.63
C PRO A 27 -20.87 9.56 -8.79
N ASP A 28 -20.40 9.68 -10.03
CA ASP A 28 -21.21 9.55 -11.25
C ASP A 28 -21.45 8.08 -11.68
N GLY A 29 -20.90 7.12 -10.92
CA GLY A 29 -21.05 5.70 -11.14
C GLY A 29 -19.94 5.04 -11.96
N ASP A 30 -19.05 5.80 -12.56
CA ASP A 30 -17.90 5.29 -13.30
C ASP A 30 -16.94 4.49 -12.39
N ILE A 31 -16.28 3.53 -12.98
CA ILE A 31 -15.25 2.73 -12.34
C ILE A 31 -13.91 3.38 -12.63
N LEU A 32 -13.15 3.66 -11.57
CA LEU A 32 -11.79 4.19 -11.61
C LEU A 32 -10.82 3.08 -11.22
N PHE A 33 -9.73 2.95 -11.96
CA PHE A 33 -8.61 2.09 -11.58
C PHE A 33 -7.33 2.93 -11.56
N ALA A 34 -6.80 3.16 -10.36
CA ALA A 34 -5.53 3.86 -10.15
C ALA A 34 -4.40 2.85 -9.94
N TYR A 35 -3.23 3.10 -10.53
CA TYR A 35 -2.10 2.18 -10.51
C TYR A 35 -0.77 2.92 -10.62
N GLY A 36 0.34 2.26 -10.23
CA GLY A 36 1.69 2.77 -10.43
C GLY A 36 2.12 2.66 -11.89
N ARG A 37 2.44 3.78 -12.53
CA ARG A 37 2.93 3.87 -13.90
C ARG A 37 4.43 4.13 -13.87
N PHE A 38 5.24 3.10 -14.13
CA PHE A 38 6.70 3.19 -14.13
C PHE A 38 7.21 3.78 -15.45
N THR A 39 8.11 4.75 -15.36
CA THR A 39 8.69 5.45 -16.50
C THR A 39 10.21 5.30 -16.59
N GLY A 40 10.89 4.93 -15.50
CA GLY A 40 12.36 4.81 -15.45
C GLY A 40 12.89 3.43 -15.80
N GLY A 41 12.06 2.38 -15.63
CA GLY A 41 12.46 0.98 -15.81
C GLY A 41 11.42 0.01 -15.27
N THR A 42 11.82 -1.25 -15.04
CA THR A 42 10.93 -2.32 -14.58
C THR A 42 11.11 -2.70 -13.11
N GLY A 43 12.08 -2.12 -12.41
CA GLY A 43 12.32 -2.34 -10.97
C GLY A 43 11.40 -1.52 -10.09
N ASP A 44 11.20 -1.95 -8.84
CA ASP A 44 10.35 -1.22 -7.88
C ASP A 44 10.94 0.12 -7.43
N ASP A 45 12.25 0.33 -7.59
CA ASP A 45 12.93 1.57 -7.22
C ASP A 45 13.06 2.55 -8.41
N GLU A 46 12.52 2.19 -9.57
CA GLU A 46 12.53 3.03 -10.76
C GLU A 46 11.49 4.15 -10.68
N ALA A 47 11.66 5.17 -11.53
CA ALA A 47 10.73 6.30 -11.57
C ALA A 47 9.29 5.83 -11.81
N CYS A 48 8.36 6.32 -10.98
CA CYS A 48 6.97 5.89 -10.99
C CYS A 48 6.04 7.02 -10.54
N ASP A 49 4.97 7.24 -11.31
CA ASP A 49 3.85 8.12 -11.01
C ASP A 49 2.58 7.30 -10.74
N ILE A 50 1.53 7.93 -10.22
CA ILE A 50 0.20 7.32 -10.14
C ILE A 50 -0.64 7.76 -11.34
N ALA A 51 -1.04 6.77 -12.14
CA ALA A 51 -1.97 6.94 -13.25
C ALA A 51 -3.34 6.35 -12.89
N MET A 52 -4.36 6.77 -13.59
CA MET A 52 -5.73 6.29 -13.46
C MET A 52 -6.33 6.07 -14.84
N ILE A 53 -7.12 5.02 -15.00
CA ILE A 53 -8.02 4.80 -16.12
C ILE A 53 -9.47 4.77 -15.61
N ARG A 54 -10.40 5.13 -16.48
CA ARG A 54 -11.82 5.24 -16.17
C ARG A 54 -12.65 4.39 -17.11
N SER A 55 -13.72 3.80 -16.59
CA SER A 55 -14.71 3.05 -17.38
C SER A 55 -16.13 3.37 -16.90
N HIS A 56 -17.04 3.54 -17.85
CA HIS A 56 -18.48 3.70 -17.56
C HIS A 56 -19.19 2.36 -17.35
N ASP A 57 -18.76 1.32 -18.03
CA ASP A 57 -19.42 0.00 -18.07
C ASP A 57 -18.60 -1.13 -17.41
N GLY A 58 -17.36 -0.85 -16.99
CA GLY A 58 -16.42 -1.83 -16.42
C GLY A 58 -15.76 -2.73 -17.45
N VAL A 59 -15.96 -2.48 -18.74
CA VAL A 59 -15.44 -3.28 -19.86
C VAL A 59 -14.50 -2.46 -20.74
N VAL A 60 -14.92 -1.25 -21.12
CA VAL A 60 -14.12 -0.33 -21.94
C VAL A 60 -13.52 0.74 -21.02
N PHE A 61 -12.21 0.78 -20.94
CA PHE A 61 -11.48 1.80 -20.19
C PHE A 61 -10.87 2.83 -21.14
N GLY A 62 -10.86 4.07 -20.70
CA GLY A 62 -10.25 5.20 -21.41
C GLY A 62 -8.73 5.22 -21.29
N GLU A 63 -8.12 6.26 -21.88
CA GLU A 63 -6.69 6.48 -21.82
C GLU A 63 -6.21 6.82 -20.39
N PRO A 64 -4.97 6.47 -20.03
CA PRO A 64 -4.40 6.79 -18.73
C PRO A 64 -4.23 8.30 -18.51
N GLU A 65 -4.66 8.76 -17.34
CA GLU A 65 -4.43 10.11 -16.83
C GLU A 65 -3.51 10.06 -15.62
N ILE A 66 -2.53 10.96 -15.49
CA ILE A 66 -1.69 11.07 -14.30
C ILE A 66 -2.45 11.85 -13.24
N ILE A 67 -2.70 11.23 -12.08
CA ILE A 67 -3.41 11.83 -10.94
C ILE A 67 -2.49 12.24 -9.79
N ALA A 68 -1.22 11.80 -9.80
CA ALA A 68 -0.16 12.27 -8.92
C ALA A 68 1.21 12.03 -9.58
N ARG A 69 2.11 13.00 -9.50
CA ARG A 69 3.47 12.91 -10.02
C ARG A 69 4.49 12.83 -8.90
N ALA A 70 5.48 11.98 -9.05
CA ALA A 70 6.58 11.86 -8.09
C ALA A 70 7.36 13.18 -7.95
N GLU A 71 7.52 13.94 -9.04
CA GLU A 71 8.20 15.24 -9.06
C GLU A 71 7.54 16.29 -8.16
N ASP A 72 6.20 16.27 -8.00
CA ASP A 72 5.47 17.19 -7.13
C ASP A 72 5.83 16.98 -5.64
N PHE A 73 6.39 15.83 -5.31
CA PHE A 73 6.86 15.46 -3.97
C PHE A 73 8.39 15.57 -3.82
N GLY A 74 9.11 15.97 -4.88
CA GLY A 74 10.57 16.06 -4.87
C GLY A 74 11.28 14.71 -4.82
N VAL A 75 10.62 13.64 -5.28
CA VAL A 75 11.14 12.25 -5.32
C VAL A 75 11.05 11.68 -6.73
N GLY A 76 11.67 10.52 -6.95
CA GLY A 76 11.58 9.81 -8.23
C GLY A 76 10.48 8.74 -8.29
N ASN A 77 9.92 8.35 -7.13
CA ASN A 77 9.01 7.22 -7.09
C ASN A 77 7.89 7.40 -6.07
N ILE A 78 6.65 7.27 -6.54
CA ILE A 78 5.45 7.09 -5.74
C ILE A 78 4.72 5.85 -6.25
N MET A 79 4.28 4.95 -5.36
CA MET A 79 3.68 3.67 -5.74
C MET A 79 2.75 3.10 -4.67
N SER A 80 2.26 1.88 -4.85
CA SER A 80 1.46 1.15 -3.85
C SER A 80 0.15 1.87 -3.53
N VAL A 81 -0.67 2.08 -4.54
CA VAL A 81 -1.92 2.83 -4.42
C VAL A 81 -3.02 2.01 -3.74
N SER A 82 -3.75 2.65 -2.84
CA SER A 82 -4.98 2.13 -2.21
C SER A 82 -6.08 3.19 -2.25
N GLY A 83 -7.27 2.81 -2.65
CA GLY A 83 -8.40 3.71 -2.82
C GLY A 83 -9.53 3.43 -1.85
N LEU A 84 -10.14 4.46 -1.30
CA LEU A 84 -11.36 4.38 -0.49
C LEU A 84 -12.29 5.54 -0.82
N THR A 85 -13.59 5.27 -0.72
CA THR A 85 -14.60 6.33 -0.63
C THR A 85 -14.77 6.70 0.83
N LEU A 86 -14.53 7.97 1.15
CA LEU A 86 -14.66 8.50 2.50
C LEU A 86 -16.14 8.64 2.89
N PRO A 87 -16.46 8.67 4.21
CA PRO A 87 -17.85 8.82 4.69
C PRO A 87 -18.57 10.09 4.19
N ASP A 88 -17.84 11.12 3.83
CA ASP A 88 -18.37 12.36 3.24
C ASP A 88 -18.58 12.31 1.71
N GLY A 89 -18.33 11.15 1.10
CA GLY A 89 -18.51 10.89 -0.33
C GLY A 89 -17.32 11.27 -1.20
N ARG A 90 -16.26 11.88 -0.65
CA ARG A 90 -15.02 12.10 -1.39
C ARG A 90 -14.34 10.78 -1.68
N ILE A 91 -13.71 10.68 -2.83
CA ILE A 91 -12.83 9.57 -3.18
C ILE A 91 -11.38 9.96 -2.94
N CYS A 92 -10.61 9.04 -2.40
CA CYS A 92 -9.22 9.26 -2.08
C CYS A 92 -8.40 8.05 -2.49
N PHE A 93 -7.27 8.30 -3.15
CA PHE A 93 -6.22 7.32 -3.41
C PHE A 93 -4.98 7.71 -2.60
N TRP A 94 -4.55 6.84 -1.70
CA TRP A 94 -3.28 6.96 -0.99
C TRP A 94 -2.21 6.16 -1.71
N PHE A 95 -0.99 6.61 -1.56
CA PHE A 95 0.19 5.95 -2.14
C PHE A 95 1.41 6.14 -1.24
N LEU A 96 2.38 5.27 -1.44
CA LEU A 96 3.67 5.35 -0.77
C LEU A 96 4.58 6.32 -1.52
N ILE A 97 5.23 7.23 -0.80
CA ILE A 97 6.29 8.11 -1.30
C ILE A 97 7.63 7.50 -0.87
N LYS A 98 8.46 7.10 -1.84
CA LYS A 98 9.84 6.65 -1.57
C LYS A 98 10.76 7.84 -1.47
N GLU A 99 11.15 8.17 -0.25
CA GLU A 99 12.00 9.33 0.03
C GLU A 99 13.46 9.08 -0.41
N ASN A 100 14.15 10.15 -0.76
CA ASN A 100 15.54 10.07 -1.23
C ASN A 100 16.53 9.57 -0.17
N ASP A 101 16.17 9.62 1.12
CA ASP A 101 16.95 9.07 2.23
C ASP A 101 16.71 7.58 2.49
N GLY A 102 15.92 6.93 1.62
CA GLY A 102 15.58 5.51 1.71
C GLY A 102 14.50 5.18 2.73
N THR A 103 13.80 6.19 3.27
CA THR A 103 12.60 6.02 4.09
C THR A 103 11.34 6.08 3.23
N SER A 104 10.20 5.84 3.84
CA SER A 104 8.90 5.93 3.15
C SER A 104 7.92 6.77 3.96
N THR A 105 7.12 7.57 3.26
CA THR A 105 6.00 8.33 3.81
C THR A 105 4.74 8.11 2.97
N LEU A 106 3.62 8.68 3.38
CA LEU A 106 2.36 8.56 2.66
C LEU A 106 2.03 9.87 1.93
N GLY A 107 1.47 9.74 0.75
CA GLY A 107 0.78 10.78 0.02
C GLY A 107 -0.64 10.36 -0.30
N ARG A 108 -1.46 11.31 -0.70
CA ARG A 108 -2.82 11.06 -1.18
C ARG A 108 -3.16 11.97 -2.35
N THR A 109 -4.12 11.53 -3.14
CA THR A 109 -4.81 12.38 -4.10
C THR A 109 -6.31 12.20 -3.94
N MET A 110 -7.05 13.31 -3.89
CA MET A 110 -8.47 13.32 -3.58
C MET A 110 -9.28 14.00 -4.66
N SER A 111 -10.55 13.58 -4.77
CA SER A 111 -11.54 14.17 -5.66
C SER A 111 -12.93 14.14 -5.02
N THR A 112 -13.74 15.16 -5.32
CA THR A 112 -15.17 15.21 -4.98
C THR A 112 -16.06 14.77 -6.14
N ASP A 113 -15.54 14.79 -7.36
CA ASP A 113 -16.29 14.50 -8.59
C ASP A 113 -15.75 13.30 -9.38
N GLY A 114 -14.62 12.74 -8.92
CA GLY A 114 -13.91 11.66 -9.61
C GLY A 114 -13.21 12.08 -10.91
N LYS A 115 -13.13 13.39 -11.21
CA LYS A 115 -12.53 13.93 -12.44
C LYS A 115 -11.33 14.79 -12.16
N SER A 116 -11.43 15.65 -11.16
CA SER A 116 -10.34 16.54 -10.76
C SER A 116 -9.71 16.02 -9.48
N PHE A 117 -8.42 15.74 -9.52
CA PHE A 117 -7.65 15.19 -8.41
C PHE A 117 -6.63 16.20 -7.89
N MET A 118 -6.51 16.29 -6.57
CA MET A 118 -5.50 17.09 -5.88
C MET A 118 -4.61 16.20 -5.04
N ALA A 119 -3.31 16.19 -5.38
CA ALA A 119 -2.30 15.40 -4.68
C ALA A 119 -1.59 16.22 -3.61
N GLU A 120 -1.35 15.61 -2.44
CA GLU A 120 -0.64 16.22 -1.31
C GLU A 120 0.07 15.17 -0.46
N ARG A 121 1.09 15.59 0.29
CA ARG A 121 1.71 14.74 1.32
C ARG A 121 0.79 14.62 2.52
N CYS A 122 0.74 13.42 3.10
CA CYS A 122 0.12 13.21 4.39
C CYS A 122 1.07 13.63 5.53
N GLU A 123 0.52 14.00 6.67
CA GLU A 123 1.26 14.17 7.90
C GLU A 123 1.53 12.81 8.54
N CYS A 124 2.80 12.41 8.59
CA CYS A 124 3.23 11.11 9.08
C CYS A 124 3.87 11.26 10.47
N LEU A 125 3.08 10.98 11.53
CA LEU A 125 3.50 11.02 12.93
C LEU A 125 3.98 9.63 13.40
N PHE A 126 4.83 8.99 12.60
CA PHE A 126 5.45 7.70 12.88
C PHE A 126 6.96 7.75 12.55
N PRO A 127 7.77 6.81 13.03
CA PRO A 127 9.21 6.82 12.80
C PRO A 127 9.57 6.86 11.30
N ARG A 128 10.65 7.56 10.98
CA ARG A 128 11.19 7.59 9.61
C ARG A 128 11.98 6.31 9.34
N GLU A 129 11.34 5.36 8.68
CA GLU A 129 11.88 4.06 8.34
C GLU A 129 11.48 3.69 6.90
N TYR A 130 12.02 2.59 6.39
CA TYR A 130 11.56 2.04 5.13
C TYR A 130 10.35 1.13 5.36
N TYR A 131 9.20 1.59 4.94
CA TYR A 131 7.96 0.83 5.00
C TYR A 131 7.58 0.29 3.62
N VAL A 132 7.07 -0.93 3.61
CA VAL A 132 6.31 -1.50 2.50
C VAL A 132 4.84 -1.46 2.88
N VAL A 133 4.06 -0.77 2.07
CA VAL A 133 2.60 -0.77 2.09
C VAL A 133 2.16 -1.26 0.73
N ASN A 134 1.37 -2.32 0.68
CA ASN A 134 0.92 -2.89 -0.59
C ASN A 134 -0.30 -2.16 -1.14
N ASN A 135 -0.56 -2.42 -2.42
CA ASN A 135 -1.72 -1.90 -3.12
C ASN A 135 -3.01 -2.45 -2.51
N ASP A 136 -4.04 -1.63 -2.47
CA ASP A 136 -5.40 -1.98 -2.07
C ASP A 136 -5.48 -2.62 -0.67
N ARG A 137 -4.78 -2.01 0.31
CA ARG A 137 -4.69 -2.51 1.69
C ARG A 137 -5.25 -1.57 2.75
N PHE A 138 -5.67 -0.37 2.37
CA PHE A 138 -6.31 0.56 3.31
C PHE A 138 -7.73 0.10 3.61
N GLU A 139 -8.13 0.18 4.89
CA GLU A 139 -9.44 -0.25 5.35
C GLU A 139 -10.07 0.82 6.26
N ILE A 140 -11.39 1.02 6.15
CA ILE A 140 -12.14 1.81 7.12
C ILE A 140 -12.66 0.87 8.20
N MET A 141 -12.18 1.05 9.43
CA MET A 141 -12.59 0.27 10.58
C MET A 141 -13.99 0.67 11.07
N SER A 142 -14.62 -0.20 11.85
CA SER A 142 -15.97 0.05 12.42
C SER A 142 -16.06 1.31 13.30
N ASP A 143 -14.92 1.76 13.83
CA ASP A 143 -14.83 3.01 14.61
C ASP A 143 -14.57 4.26 13.74
N GLY A 144 -14.57 4.11 12.41
CA GLY A 144 -14.40 5.18 11.43
C GLY A 144 -12.95 5.52 11.10
N ARG A 145 -11.97 4.95 11.79
CA ARG A 145 -10.55 5.18 11.48
C ARG A 145 -10.16 4.46 10.19
N ILE A 146 -9.28 5.08 9.44
CA ILE A 146 -8.58 4.44 8.31
C ILE A 146 -7.37 3.72 8.88
N ALA A 147 -7.24 2.43 8.60
CA ALA A 147 -6.12 1.58 8.99
C ALA A 147 -5.26 1.24 7.77
N VAL A 148 -3.93 1.31 7.94
CA VAL A 148 -2.92 1.06 6.92
C VAL A 148 -1.93 0.04 7.45
N PRO A 149 -2.02 -1.23 7.05
CA PRO A 149 -1.03 -2.22 7.43
C PRO A 149 0.29 -1.96 6.69
N ALA A 150 1.39 -2.01 7.41
CA ALA A 150 2.72 -1.73 6.89
C ALA A 150 3.75 -2.73 7.44
N ALA A 151 4.78 -2.97 6.65
CA ALA A 151 5.94 -3.76 7.03
C ALA A 151 7.17 -2.85 7.10
N SER A 152 7.75 -2.69 8.30
CA SER A 152 9.00 -1.96 8.50
C SER A 152 10.17 -2.88 8.24
N HIS A 153 11.03 -2.51 7.28
CA HIS A 153 12.23 -3.24 6.92
C HIS A 153 13.49 -2.49 7.33
N ARG A 154 14.42 -3.19 7.94
CA ARG A 154 15.75 -2.62 8.23
C ARG A 154 16.61 -2.62 6.97
N LYS A 155 17.14 -1.45 6.66
CA LYS A 155 18.16 -1.26 5.63
C LYS A 155 19.48 -0.87 6.28
N THR A 156 20.58 -1.47 5.82
CA THR A 156 21.94 -1.08 6.23
C THR A 156 22.67 -0.54 5.02
N PHE A 157 23.24 0.64 5.14
CA PHE A 157 23.99 1.30 4.08
C PHE A 157 25.47 1.35 4.41
N ALA A 158 26.32 1.24 3.40
CA ALA A 158 27.74 1.53 3.48
C ALA A 158 27.96 3.06 3.63
N PRO A 159 29.16 3.49 4.04
CA PRO A 159 29.49 4.93 4.16
C PRO A 159 29.33 5.72 2.84
N ASP A 160 29.40 5.06 1.71
CA ASP A 160 29.19 5.61 0.36
C ASP A 160 27.71 5.69 -0.06
N GLY A 161 26.77 5.35 0.83
CA GLY A 161 25.32 5.35 0.58
C GLY A 161 24.80 4.11 -0.12
N ARG A 162 25.64 3.13 -0.48
CA ARG A 162 25.24 1.89 -1.13
C ARG A 162 24.50 0.97 -0.15
N LEU A 163 23.35 0.45 -0.56
CA LEU A 163 22.62 -0.56 0.22
C LEU A 163 23.47 -1.84 0.36
N VAL A 164 23.80 -2.19 1.60
CA VAL A 164 24.60 -3.41 1.94
C VAL A 164 23.68 -4.56 2.32
N ARG A 165 22.62 -4.27 3.07
CA ARG A 165 21.70 -5.29 3.59
C ARG A 165 20.29 -4.76 3.62
N PHE A 166 19.38 -5.60 3.14
CA PHE A 166 17.93 -5.48 3.30
C PHE A 166 17.45 -6.69 4.11
N GLU A 167 16.73 -6.45 5.20
CA GLU A 167 16.17 -7.51 6.02
C GLU A 167 14.74 -7.79 5.57
N GLY A 168 14.52 -8.96 4.94
CA GLY A 168 13.19 -9.38 4.48
C GLY A 168 12.24 -9.74 5.63
N ASN A 169 12.76 -10.05 6.82
CA ASN A 169 11.93 -10.27 8.00
C ASN A 169 11.56 -8.92 8.63
N ALA A 170 10.38 -8.42 8.28
CA ALA A 170 9.89 -7.13 8.73
C ALA A 170 9.29 -7.17 10.14
N GLU A 171 9.18 -6.00 10.75
CA GLU A 171 8.24 -5.74 11.84
C GLU A 171 6.94 -5.21 11.24
N LEU A 172 5.81 -5.91 11.50
CA LEU A 172 4.50 -5.49 11.03
C LEU A 172 3.93 -4.43 11.97
N THR A 173 3.36 -3.39 11.40
CA THR A 173 2.68 -2.30 12.13
C THR A 173 1.40 -1.90 11.41
N VAL A 174 0.58 -1.12 12.08
CA VAL A 174 -0.60 -0.49 11.49
C VAL A 174 -0.54 1.00 11.76
N PHE A 175 -0.62 1.80 10.71
CA PHE A 175 -0.89 3.23 10.86
C PHE A 175 -2.39 3.47 10.86
N VAL A 176 -2.84 4.44 11.65
CA VAL A 176 -4.25 4.84 11.71
C VAL A 176 -4.40 6.33 11.52
N SER A 177 -5.52 6.71 10.90
CA SER A 177 -5.90 8.09 10.69
C SER A 177 -7.39 8.28 10.98
N ASP A 178 -7.75 9.41 11.58
CA ASP A 178 -9.15 9.81 11.80
C ASP A 178 -9.66 10.70 10.64
N ASP A 179 -8.77 11.29 9.84
CA ASP A 179 -9.06 12.29 8.81
C ASP A 179 -8.53 11.91 7.40
N GLY A 180 -7.81 10.78 7.29
CA GLY A 180 -7.16 10.35 6.06
C GLY A 180 -5.96 11.21 5.65
N TYR A 181 -5.51 12.13 6.52
CA TYR A 181 -4.37 13.01 6.29
C TYR A 181 -3.26 12.82 7.32
N THR A 182 -3.60 12.82 8.60
CA THR A 182 -2.65 12.63 9.70
C THR A 182 -2.61 11.16 10.12
N PHE A 183 -1.48 10.50 9.94
CA PHE A 183 -1.27 9.09 10.27
C PHE A 183 -0.31 8.91 11.42
N ARG A 184 -0.64 8.01 12.37
CA ARG A 184 0.18 7.61 13.53
C ARG A 184 0.18 6.10 13.69
N GLU A 185 1.18 5.53 14.37
CA GLU A 185 1.12 4.10 14.73
C GLU A 185 -0.06 3.84 15.68
N ALA A 186 -0.77 2.74 15.43
CA ALA A 186 -1.93 2.33 16.24
C ALA A 186 -1.50 1.76 17.60
N GLY A 187 -0.39 1.05 17.64
CA GLY A 187 0.09 0.36 18.84
C GLY A 187 1.40 -0.39 18.63
N ALA A 188 1.57 -1.49 19.35
CA ALA A 188 2.78 -2.28 19.31
C ALA A 188 2.95 -3.02 17.97
N ARG A 189 4.17 -3.05 17.47
CA ARG A 189 4.54 -3.84 16.30
C ARG A 189 4.54 -5.33 16.63
N CYS A 190 4.31 -6.17 15.63
CA CYS A 190 4.47 -7.61 15.74
C CYS A 190 5.46 -8.14 14.69
N ALA A 191 6.12 -9.26 15.01
CA ALA A 191 7.11 -9.84 14.14
C ALA A 191 7.07 -11.37 14.25
N LEU A 192 7.68 -12.05 13.29
CA LEU A 192 7.92 -13.49 13.43
C LEU A 192 8.82 -13.74 14.65
N PRO A 193 8.57 -14.83 15.40
CA PRO A 193 9.53 -15.31 16.37
C PRO A 193 10.89 -15.52 15.71
N SER A 194 11.95 -15.34 16.49
CA SER A 194 13.30 -15.67 16.01
C SER A 194 13.42 -17.16 15.72
N TYR A 195 13.75 -17.48 14.46
CA TYR A 195 14.00 -18.87 14.04
C TYR A 195 15.51 -19.09 13.88
N PRO A 196 16.18 -19.64 14.89
CA PRO A 196 17.65 -19.75 14.86
C PRO A 196 18.16 -20.66 13.73
N PHE A 197 17.31 -21.53 13.20
CA PHE A 197 17.66 -22.47 12.11
C PHE A 197 17.17 -22.03 10.74
N ASN A 198 16.37 -20.96 10.63
CA ASN A 198 15.88 -20.43 9.37
C ASN A 198 16.22 -18.94 9.22
N ARG A 199 17.42 -18.68 8.71
CA ARG A 199 17.92 -17.33 8.47
C ARG A 199 17.20 -16.61 7.31
N HIS A 200 16.36 -17.34 6.57
CA HIS A 200 15.61 -16.82 5.43
C HIS A 200 14.13 -16.62 5.74
N ALA A 201 13.72 -16.83 7.02
CA ALA A 201 12.37 -16.50 7.43
C ALA A 201 12.11 -14.99 7.17
N ALA A 202 11.08 -14.71 6.44
CA ALA A 202 10.65 -13.35 6.12
C ALA A 202 9.14 -13.24 6.25
N ILE A 203 8.68 -12.12 6.80
CA ILE A 203 7.28 -11.71 6.81
C ILE A 203 7.20 -10.30 6.24
N GLN A 204 6.27 -10.07 5.32
CA GLN A 204 6.14 -8.81 4.60
C GLN A 204 4.76 -8.67 3.95
N GLU A 205 4.47 -7.50 3.39
CA GLU A 205 3.26 -7.22 2.61
C GLU A 205 1.96 -7.53 3.37
N PRO A 206 1.76 -6.91 4.54
CA PRO A 206 0.57 -7.17 5.34
C PRO A 206 -0.72 -6.63 4.68
N GLY A 207 -1.83 -7.31 4.97
CA GLY A 207 -3.16 -6.81 4.78
C GLY A 207 -3.93 -6.90 6.08
N ILE A 208 -5.04 -6.18 6.21
CA ILE A 208 -5.83 -6.08 7.44
C ILE A 208 -7.32 -6.11 7.12
N TYR A 209 -8.12 -6.63 8.03
CA TYR A 209 -9.58 -6.49 8.00
C TYR A 209 -10.15 -6.63 9.40
N GLU A 210 -11.31 -6.04 9.63
CA GLU A 210 -12.06 -6.17 10.86
C GLU A 210 -13.23 -7.14 10.66
N ARG A 211 -13.31 -8.12 11.54
CA ARG A 211 -14.41 -9.09 11.58
C ARG A 211 -15.67 -8.45 12.19
N PRO A 212 -16.87 -9.00 11.91
CA PRO A 212 -18.12 -8.49 12.52
C PRO A 212 -18.15 -8.52 14.06
N ASP A 213 -17.31 -9.35 14.70
CA ASP A 213 -17.17 -9.43 16.16
C ASP A 213 -16.16 -8.41 16.72
N GLY A 214 -15.61 -7.51 15.87
CA GLY A 214 -14.65 -6.47 16.25
C GLY A 214 -13.21 -6.96 16.39
N VAL A 215 -12.94 -8.22 16.10
CA VAL A 215 -11.56 -8.72 16.03
C VAL A 215 -10.90 -8.23 14.75
N VAL A 216 -9.79 -7.54 14.88
CA VAL A 216 -8.98 -7.12 13.73
C VAL A 216 -7.97 -8.21 13.41
N VAL A 217 -7.98 -8.68 12.18
CA VAL A 217 -7.04 -9.70 11.68
C VAL A 217 -6.08 -9.05 10.70
N MET A 218 -4.79 -9.30 10.91
CA MET A 218 -3.74 -8.93 9.96
C MET A 218 -3.10 -10.20 9.42
N TRP A 219 -2.96 -10.31 8.10
CA TRP A 219 -2.26 -11.40 7.44
C TRP A 219 -1.04 -10.84 6.69
N ALA A 220 -0.05 -11.68 6.44
CA ALA A 220 1.13 -11.28 5.70
C ALA A 220 1.74 -12.46 4.93
N ARG A 221 2.36 -12.14 3.80
CA ARG A 221 3.15 -13.10 3.04
C ARG A 221 4.39 -13.51 3.83
N THR A 222 4.76 -14.79 3.76
CA THR A 222 5.99 -15.28 4.36
C THR A 222 6.78 -16.16 3.38
N THR A 223 8.05 -16.40 3.69
CA THR A 223 8.88 -17.42 3.02
C THR A 223 8.73 -18.81 3.64
N LEU A 224 7.74 -19.02 4.52
CA LEU A 224 7.57 -20.23 5.32
C LEU A 224 6.51 -21.20 4.75
N GLY A 225 6.03 -20.95 3.52
CA GLY A 225 5.13 -21.85 2.79
C GLY A 225 3.64 -21.61 3.04
N SER A 226 3.29 -20.70 3.95
CA SER A 226 1.90 -20.23 4.16
C SER A 226 1.88 -18.75 4.49
N GLN A 227 0.74 -18.10 4.30
CA GLN A 227 0.49 -16.80 4.89
C GLN A 227 0.43 -16.94 6.41
N TYR A 228 0.96 -15.96 7.13
CA TYR A 228 0.85 -15.91 8.58
C TYR A 228 -0.20 -14.87 8.96
N MET A 229 -0.90 -15.15 10.05
CA MET A 229 -1.97 -14.30 10.57
C MET A 229 -1.72 -13.99 12.04
N CYS A 230 -2.10 -12.79 12.44
CA CYS A 230 -2.20 -12.37 13.83
C CYS A 230 -3.51 -11.61 14.05
N ALA A 231 -3.93 -11.47 15.30
CA ALA A 231 -5.21 -10.86 15.64
C ALA A 231 -5.06 -9.86 16.79
N SER A 232 -5.90 -8.84 16.75
CA SER A 232 -6.06 -7.83 17.79
C SER A 232 -7.50 -7.78 18.27
N ILE A 233 -7.70 -7.74 19.58
CA ILE A 233 -9.01 -7.57 20.24
C ILE A 233 -9.10 -6.23 20.97
N ASP A 234 -8.08 -5.38 20.84
CA ASP A 234 -7.93 -4.11 21.55
C ASP A 234 -7.78 -2.91 20.60
N ARG A 235 -8.40 -3.02 19.40
CA ARG A 235 -8.41 -1.97 18.37
C ARG A 235 -7.01 -1.64 17.85
N MET A 236 -6.23 -2.67 17.53
CA MET A 236 -4.88 -2.59 16.97
C MET A 236 -3.80 -2.05 17.93
N ARG A 237 -4.07 -1.97 19.25
CA ARG A 237 -3.05 -1.58 20.22
C ARG A 237 -1.99 -2.66 20.42
N SER A 238 -2.40 -3.92 20.29
CA SER A 238 -1.52 -5.07 20.26
C SER A 238 -2.03 -6.15 19.33
N PHE A 239 -1.14 -7.02 18.88
CA PHE A 239 -1.46 -8.19 18.08
C PHE A 239 -0.88 -9.44 18.72
N THR A 240 -1.52 -10.58 18.49
CA THR A 240 -0.92 -11.87 18.81
C THR A 240 0.36 -12.08 18.00
N VAL A 241 1.20 -13.03 18.41
CA VAL A 241 2.35 -13.45 17.60
C VAL A 241 1.83 -14.01 16.27
N PRO A 242 2.40 -13.63 15.11
CA PRO A 242 2.00 -14.20 13.83
C PRO A 242 2.22 -15.71 13.79
N GLY A 243 1.21 -16.45 13.37
CA GLY A 243 1.22 -17.89 13.18
C GLY A 243 0.76 -18.31 11.80
N PRO A 244 1.08 -19.54 11.35
CA PRO A 244 0.70 -20.04 10.04
C PRO A 244 -0.82 -20.12 9.90
N SER A 245 -1.32 -19.74 8.75
CA SER A 245 -2.70 -19.95 8.32
C SER A 245 -2.79 -21.20 7.41
N GLU A 246 -4.01 -21.57 7.06
CA GLU A 246 -4.28 -22.60 6.05
C GLU A 246 -4.05 -22.12 4.61
N PHE A 247 -3.80 -20.85 4.38
CA PHE A 247 -3.57 -20.27 3.07
C PHE A 247 -2.10 -20.34 2.67
N THR A 248 -1.83 -20.70 1.42
CA THR A 248 -0.47 -20.69 0.85
C THR A 248 0.05 -19.25 0.70
N SER A 249 1.37 -19.09 0.77
CA SER A 249 2.08 -17.83 0.53
C SER A 249 2.47 -17.68 -0.92
#